data_81d8c7212c0818536a8d688d77f2c501
#
_entry.id   81d8c7212c0818536a8d688d77f2c501
#
_cell.length_a   1.000
_cell.length_b   1.000
_cell.length_c   1.000
_cell.angle_alpha   90.00
_cell.angle_beta   90.00
_cell.angle_gamma   90.00
#
_symmetry.space_group_name_H-M   'P 1'
#
loop_
_entity.id
_entity.type
_entity.pdbx_description
1 polymer ?
#
loop_
_entity_poly.entity_id
_entity_poly.type
_entity_poly.pdbx_seq_one_letter_code
_entity_poly.pdbx_strand_id
1 'polypeptide(L)'
;VSDAAARPRAREGVILRPLEDEWVLYDPVAQELHTVNRSAALIWAHCTGDETTEDIVAALAAVYEHQVTPEQLAADVTRALAMFRERGLLA
;
A
#
# COMPACT_ATOMS: atom_id res chain seq x y z
N VAL A 1 -10.83 5.85 -18.40
CA VAL A 1 -10.25 6.54 -17.25
C VAL A 1 -8.81 6.10 -17.09
N SER A 2 -7.92 7.04 -16.98
CA SER A 2 -6.51 6.74 -16.81
C SER A 2 -6.22 6.27 -15.40
N ASP A 3 -5.47 5.18 -15.26
CA ASP A 3 -5.01 4.70 -13.96
C ASP A 3 -4.09 5.72 -13.27
N ALA A 4 -3.43 6.58 -14.04
CA ALA A 4 -2.58 7.63 -13.48
C ALA A 4 -3.38 8.63 -12.62
N ALA A 5 -4.68 8.77 -12.88
CA ALA A 5 -5.56 9.63 -12.11
C ALA A 5 -6.17 8.90 -10.91
N ALA A 6 -5.98 7.59 -10.80
CA ALA A 6 -6.53 6.83 -9.69
C ALA A 6 -5.84 7.21 -8.39
N ARG A 7 -6.65 7.32 -7.35
CA ARG A 7 -6.19 7.61 -6.00
C ARG A 7 -6.64 6.47 -5.10
N PRO A 8 -5.75 5.49 -4.85
CA PRO A 8 -6.14 4.33 -4.07
C PRO A 8 -6.58 4.73 -2.66
N ARG A 9 -7.64 4.09 -2.20
CA ARG A 9 -8.19 4.33 -0.87
C ARG A 9 -8.34 3.01 -0.15
N ALA A 10 -7.80 2.94 1.06
CA ALA A 10 -7.97 1.80 1.94
C ALA A 10 -9.45 1.62 2.28
N ARG A 11 -9.91 0.38 2.31
CA ARG A 11 -11.29 0.11 2.72
C ARG A 11 -11.43 0.43 4.20
N GLU A 12 -12.52 1.10 4.53
CA GLU A 12 -12.80 1.49 5.91
C GLU A 12 -12.92 0.25 6.79
N GLY A 13 -12.34 0.33 7.98
CA GLY A 13 -12.38 -0.77 8.94
C GLY A 13 -11.19 -1.70 8.90
N VAL A 14 -10.41 -1.72 7.81
CA VAL A 14 -9.18 -2.51 7.75
C VAL A 14 -8.12 -1.83 8.60
N ILE A 15 -7.44 -2.60 9.44
CA ILE A 15 -6.51 -2.06 10.44
C ILE A 15 -5.09 -2.55 10.16
N LEU A 16 -4.14 -1.61 10.13
CA LEU A 16 -2.71 -1.93 10.03
C LEU A 16 -2.13 -2.04 11.43
N ARG A 17 -1.48 -3.16 11.71
CA ARG A 17 -0.86 -3.41 13.02
C ARG A 17 0.57 -3.91 12.86
N PRO A 18 1.50 -3.39 13.68
CA PRO A 18 2.83 -3.98 13.74
C PRO A 18 2.79 -5.27 14.57
N LEU A 19 3.59 -6.25 14.16
CA LEU A 19 3.68 -7.53 14.86
C LEU A 19 5.14 -7.99 14.84
N GLU A 20 5.90 -7.64 15.87
CA GLU A 20 7.34 -7.90 15.96
C GLU A 20 8.07 -7.34 14.73
N ASP A 21 8.57 -8.21 13.85
CA ASP A 21 9.32 -7.80 12.66
C ASP A 21 8.43 -7.70 11.41
N GLU A 22 7.13 -7.90 11.57
CA GLU A 22 6.20 -7.94 10.47
C GLU A 22 5.08 -6.92 10.66
N TRP A 23 4.30 -6.73 9.60
CA TRP A 23 3.10 -5.91 9.64
C TRP A 23 1.92 -6.75 9.20
N VAL A 24 0.76 -6.48 9.77
CA VAL A 24 -0.46 -7.22 9.46
C VAL A 24 -1.58 -6.24 9.12
N LEU A 25 -2.30 -6.53 8.06
CA LEU A 25 -3.57 -5.89 7.76
C LEU A 25 -4.68 -6.80 8.23
N TYR A 26 -5.47 -6.33 9.17
CA TYR A 26 -6.60 -7.08 9.69
C TYR A 26 -7.91 -6.57 9.09
N ASP A 27 -8.66 -7.49 8.49
CA ASP A 27 -9.98 -7.23 7.93
C ASP A 27 -11.03 -7.87 8.86
N PRO A 28 -11.69 -7.08 9.72
CA PRO A 28 -12.65 -7.65 10.67
C PRO A 28 -13.92 -8.16 10.01
N VAL A 29 -14.28 -7.65 8.84
CA VAL A 29 -15.48 -8.12 8.14
C VAL A 29 -15.28 -9.52 7.60
N ALA A 30 -14.16 -9.75 6.91
CA ALA A 30 -13.81 -11.08 6.41
C ALA A 30 -13.16 -11.97 7.48
N GLN A 31 -12.77 -11.38 8.60
CA GLN A 31 -12.03 -12.05 9.68
C GLN A 31 -10.73 -12.66 9.16
N GLU A 32 -9.99 -11.87 8.37
CA GLU A 32 -8.75 -12.30 7.76
C GLU A 32 -7.59 -11.42 8.18
N LEU A 33 -6.42 -12.06 8.32
CA LEU A 33 -5.15 -11.40 8.57
C LEU A 33 -4.28 -11.56 7.33
N HIS A 34 -3.67 -10.45 6.90
CA HIS A 34 -2.79 -10.45 5.74
C HIS A 34 -1.43 -9.91 6.17
N THR A 35 -0.43 -10.78 6.20
CA THR A 35 0.94 -10.36 6.52
C THR A 35 1.52 -9.57 5.35
N VAL A 36 2.11 -8.43 5.64
CA VAL A 36 2.71 -7.57 4.63
C VAL A 36 4.10 -7.15 5.08
N ASN A 37 4.97 -6.84 4.12
CA ASN A 37 6.29 -6.33 4.44
C ASN A 37 6.24 -4.83 4.72
N ARG A 38 7.38 -4.26 5.12
CA ARG A 38 7.46 -2.86 5.47
C ARG A 38 7.05 -1.93 4.33
N SER A 39 7.50 -2.21 3.11
CA SER A 39 7.15 -1.35 1.98
C SER A 39 5.66 -1.39 1.68
N ALA A 40 5.02 -2.56 1.76
CA ALA A 40 3.58 -2.68 1.59
C ALA A 40 2.82 -1.94 2.70
N ALA A 41 3.33 -1.98 3.94
CA ALA A 41 2.74 -1.24 5.05
C ALA A 41 2.81 0.28 4.80
N LEU A 42 3.93 0.77 4.29
CA LEU A 42 4.09 2.19 3.94
C LEU A 42 3.14 2.58 2.81
N ILE A 43 3.03 1.73 1.79
CA ILE A 43 2.10 1.97 0.68
C ILE A 43 0.66 2.02 1.19
N TRP A 44 0.31 1.10 2.07
CA TRP A 44 -1.02 1.08 2.69
C TRP A 44 -1.33 2.40 3.40
N ALA A 45 -0.35 2.93 4.15
CA ALA A 45 -0.51 4.18 4.89
C ALA A 45 -0.79 5.37 3.96
N HIS A 46 -0.37 5.28 2.70
CA HIS A 46 -0.63 6.31 1.70
C HIS A 46 -1.90 6.07 0.88
N CYS A 47 -2.64 5.00 1.14
CA CYS A 47 -3.92 4.73 0.48
C CYS A 47 -5.03 5.53 1.15
N THR A 48 -4.96 6.84 1.02
CA THR A 48 -5.87 7.78 1.69
C THR A 48 -7.03 8.23 0.80
N GLY A 49 -6.93 7.96 -0.50
CA GLY A 49 -7.88 8.48 -1.48
C GLY A 49 -7.51 9.86 -2.00
N ASP A 50 -6.43 10.47 -1.48
CA ASP A 50 -5.98 11.80 -1.88
C ASP A 50 -4.68 11.78 -2.67
N GLU A 51 -3.97 10.66 -2.69
CA GLU A 51 -2.68 10.52 -3.36
C GLU A 51 -2.79 9.60 -4.56
N THR A 52 -2.15 10.02 -5.66
CA THR A 52 -2.04 9.16 -6.85
C THR A 52 -0.96 8.10 -6.62
N THR A 53 -0.93 7.11 -7.50
CA THR A 53 0.15 6.11 -7.48
C THR A 53 1.52 6.77 -7.58
N GLU A 54 1.64 7.80 -8.41
CA GLU A 54 2.90 8.55 -8.55
C GLU A 54 3.30 9.27 -7.27
N ASP A 55 2.32 9.83 -6.56
CA ASP A 55 2.57 10.47 -5.26
C ASP A 55 3.11 9.45 -4.25
N ILE A 56 2.56 8.25 -4.26
CA ILE A 56 2.99 7.18 -3.36
C ILE A 56 4.43 6.76 -3.68
N VAL A 57 4.76 6.61 -4.96
CA VAL A 57 6.13 6.29 -5.38
C VAL A 57 7.10 7.37 -4.89
N ALA A 58 6.74 8.64 -5.06
CA ALA A 58 7.58 9.75 -4.62
C ALA A 58 7.78 9.73 -3.10
N ALA A 59 6.73 9.44 -2.34
CA ALA A 59 6.82 9.35 -0.89
C ALA A 59 7.76 8.23 -0.45
N LEU A 60 7.69 7.08 -1.09
CA LEU A 60 8.59 5.97 -0.77
C LEU A 60 10.03 6.27 -1.18
N ALA A 61 10.23 6.95 -2.30
CA ALA A 61 11.57 7.36 -2.73
C ALA A 61 12.25 8.23 -1.66
N ALA A 62 11.49 9.13 -1.03
CA ALA A 62 12.00 9.97 0.05
C ALA A 62 12.40 9.13 1.27
N VAL A 63 11.61 8.12 1.61
CA VAL A 63 11.91 7.24 2.75
C VAL A 63 13.17 6.42 2.51
N TYR A 64 13.34 5.90 1.30
CA TYR A 64 14.48 5.02 0.98
C TYR A 64 15.74 5.76 0.54
N GLU A 65 15.70 7.08 0.41
CA GLU A 65 16.86 7.93 0.18
C GLU A 65 17.79 7.42 -0.94
N HIS A 66 17.23 7.09 -2.10
CA HIS A 66 17.97 6.61 -3.27
C HIS A 66 18.58 5.22 -3.14
N GLN A 67 18.26 4.47 -2.11
CA GLN A 67 18.74 3.09 -1.96
C GLN A 67 17.98 2.12 -2.88
N VAL A 68 16.87 2.55 -3.41
CA VAL A 68 16.03 1.77 -4.32
C VAL A 68 15.73 2.63 -5.54
N THR A 69 15.82 2.05 -6.73
CA THR A 69 15.58 2.81 -7.96
C THR A 69 14.09 3.17 -8.09
N PRO A 70 13.77 4.29 -8.77
CA PRO A 70 12.38 4.65 -9.02
C PRO A 70 11.59 3.55 -9.73
N GLU A 71 12.22 2.81 -10.65
CA GLU A 71 11.59 1.72 -11.37
C GLU A 71 11.20 0.58 -10.43
N GLN A 72 12.07 0.25 -9.48
CA GLN A 72 11.79 -0.78 -8.49
C GLN A 72 10.67 -0.34 -7.56
N LEU A 73 10.67 0.92 -7.12
CA LEU A 73 9.62 1.46 -6.28
C LEU A 73 8.28 1.44 -6.99
N ALA A 74 8.25 1.86 -8.26
CA ALA A 74 7.02 1.84 -9.05
C ALA A 74 6.47 0.42 -9.19
N ALA A 75 7.35 -0.56 -9.42
CA ALA A 75 6.96 -1.97 -9.50
C ALA A 75 6.41 -2.47 -8.17
N ASP A 76 7.05 -2.12 -7.06
CA ASP A 76 6.61 -2.51 -5.73
C ASP A 76 5.25 -1.91 -5.38
N VAL A 77 5.04 -0.63 -5.70
CA VAL A 77 3.76 0.04 -5.47
C VAL A 77 2.66 -0.63 -6.30
N THR A 78 2.91 -0.87 -7.58
CA THR A 78 1.94 -1.53 -8.46
C THR A 78 1.56 -2.90 -7.93
N ARG A 79 2.56 -3.67 -7.50
CA ARG A 79 2.35 -5.03 -6.99
C ARG A 79 1.57 -5.03 -5.68
N ALA A 80 1.91 -4.12 -4.76
CA ALA A 80 1.21 -4.00 -3.49
C ALA A 80 -0.26 -3.60 -3.70
N LEU A 81 -0.51 -2.62 -4.57
CA LEU A 81 -1.88 -2.19 -4.86
C LEU A 81 -2.69 -3.30 -5.51
N ALA A 82 -2.09 -4.08 -6.40
CA ALA A 82 -2.76 -5.23 -7.01
C ALA A 82 -3.14 -6.27 -5.95
N MET A 83 -2.24 -6.56 -5.03
CA MET A 83 -2.50 -7.49 -3.94
C MET A 83 -3.62 -6.99 -3.04
N PHE A 84 -3.61 -5.70 -2.70
CA PHE A 84 -4.68 -5.11 -1.88
C PHE A 84 -6.04 -5.22 -2.58
N ARG A 85 -6.08 -4.98 -3.90
CA ARG A 85 -7.32 -5.11 -4.67
C ARG A 85 -7.82 -6.55 -4.69
N GLU A 86 -6.94 -7.50 -4.94
CA GLU A 86 -7.28 -8.93 -4.98
C GLU A 86 -7.88 -9.41 -3.66
N ARG A 87 -7.41 -8.87 -2.57
CA ARG A 87 -7.85 -9.26 -1.24
C ARG A 87 -9.00 -8.41 -0.71
N GLY A 88 -9.52 -7.52 -1.54
CA GLY A 88 -10.66 -6.68 -1.14
C GLY A 88 -10.33 -5.65 -0.08
N LEU A 89 -9.07 -5.23 0.00
CA LEU A 89 -8.61 -4.28 1.02
C LEU A 89 -8.73 -2.82 0.60
N LEU A 90 -8.96 -2.55 -0.68
CA LEU A 90 -9.19 -1.19 -1.18
C LEU A 90 -10.67 -0.94 -1.40
N ALA A 91 -11.04 0.31 -1.19
CA ALA A 91 -12.40 0.77 -1.44
C ALA A 91 -12.69 0.85 -2.94
#